data_c73b14660860f64e95c96e04463e3cc5
#
_entry.id   c73b14660860f64e95c96e04463e3cc5
#
_cell.length_a   1.000
_cell.length_b   1.000
_cell.length_c   1.000
_cell.angle_alpha   90.00
_cell.angle_beta   90.00
_cell.angle_gamma   90.00
#
_symmetry.space_group_name_H-M   'P 1'
#
loop_
_entity.id
_entity.type
_entity.pdbx_description
1 polymer ?
#
loop_
_entity_poly.entity_id
_entity_poly.type
_entity_poly.pdbx_seq_one_letter_code
_entity_poly.pdbx_strand_id
1 'polypeptide(L)'
;EYIQMRNEPGISVFLSSVYPQEKEVQEILKQEEKSDLPEDVCFYADGGLQEISQKDGNRQTEALVGYVRGNSSVYDWQAGGLTEDDPDGCIIDRTAAWELFGNEAVGGQLLVQDHVYTVRKVADWDQKILLLGAGQKGEKELTYNRLLIRKRSNATMQDIVSGFLTKYNLQGTIVSSNLVRTAGFTALLLFPGIIFCCLWREAGREKRKYTMKEAGYWIWNIVYFAMAAFVIWLIVTHASWPEDWIPPQWSDFTFWQKKIASSSSD
;
A
#
# COMPACT_ATOMS: atom_id res chain seq x y z
N GLU A 1 -20.26 -7.17 -0.01
CA GLU A 1 -19.88 -5.88 0.63
C GLU A 1 -18.88 -6.12 1.79
N TYR A 2 -19.18 -7.00 2.74
CA TYR A 2 -18.30 -7.28 3.88
C TYR A 2 -16.94 -7.93 3.48
N ILE A 3 -16.92 -8.74 2.43
CA ILE A 3 -15.71 -9.37 1.88
C ILE A 3 -14.87 -8.34 1.11
N GLN A 4 -15.48 -7.39 0.43
CA GLN A 4 -14.78 -6.31 -0.26
C GLN A 4 -14.11 -5.33 0.72
N MET A 5 -14.82 -4.93 1.80
CA MET A 5 -14.24 -4.08 2.86
C MET A 5 -13.03 -4.73 3.55
N ARG A 6 -12.97 -6.06 3.61
CA ARG A 6 -11.89 -6.79 4.26
C ARG A 6 -10.58 -6.78 3.46
N ASN A 7 -10.64 -6.49 2.17
CA ASN A 7 -9.49 -6.49 1.25
C ASN A 7 -9.01 -5.09 0.86
N GLU A 8 -9.68 -4.02 1.31
CA GLU A 8 -9.20 -2.67 1.05
C GLU A 8 -8.03 -2.36 1.98
N PRO A 9 -6.85 -2.01 1.43
CA PRO A 9 -5.73 -1.58 2.25
C PRO A 9 -6.10 -0.30 3.00
N GLY A 10 -5.61 -0.18 4.23
CA GLY A 10 -5.77 1.06 5.00
C GLY A 10 -5.14 2.26 4.27
N ILE A 11 -5.65 3.44 4.56
CA ILE A 11 -5.05 4.69 4.09
C ILE A 11 -3.70 4.82 4.79
N SER A 12 -2.62 4.90 4.03
CA SER A 12 -1.27 5.05 4.58
C SER A 12 -0.91 6.52 4.68
N VAL A 13 -0.56 6.95 5.89
CA VAL A 13 -0.11 8.30 6.22
C VAL A 13 1.32 8.21 6.73
N PHE A 14 2.25 8.88 6.08
CA PHE A 14 3.60 9.07 6.60
C PHE A 14 3.60 10.23 7.57
N LEU A 15 3.96 9.95 8.81
CA LEU A 15 4.08 10.97 9.84
C LEU A 15 5.32 11.83 9.59
N SER A 16 5.21 13.12 9.87
CA SER A 16 6.28 14.10 9.69
C SER A 16 6.46 14.94 10.94
N SER A 17 7.63 15.52 11.11
CA SER A 17 8.02 16.44 12.20
C SER A 17 8.18 15.78 13.56
N VAL A 18 7.17 15.13 14.10
CA VAL A 18 7.22 14.47 15.40
C VAL A 18 6.68 13.07 15.24
N TYR A 19 7.52 12.09 15.48
CA TYR A 19 7.12 10.69 15.46
C TYR A 19 6.64 10.28 16.84
N PRO A 20 5.38 9.84 17.00
CA PRO A 20 4.87 9.45 18.30
C PRO A 20 5.64 8.24 18.84
N GLN A 21 5.91 8.27 20.13
CA GLN A 21 6.53 7.18 20.87
C GLN A 21 5.46 6.17 21.32
N GLU A 22 5.90 5.00 21.77
CA GLU A 22 5.04 3.91 22.23
C GLU A 22 3.97 4.36 23.23
N LYS A 23 4.33 5.18 24.22
CA LYS A 23 3.39 5.68 25.24
C LYS A 23 2.29 6.56 24.64
N GLU A 24 2.68 7.45 23.73
CA GLU A 24 1.74 8.36 23.06
C GLU A 24 0.78 7.57 22.17
N VAL A 25 1.29 6.57 21.44
CA VAL A 25 0.46 5.69 20.61
C VAL A 25 -0.56 4.92 21.47
N GLN A 26 -0.14 4.40 22.63
CA GLN A 26 -1.05 3.72 23.54
C GLN A 26 -2.15 4.64 24.06
N GLU A 27 -1.81 5.89 24.38
CA GLU A 27 -2.80 6.89 24.81
C GLU A 27 -3.78 7.23 23.70
N ILE A 28 -3.31 7.38 22.46
CA ILE A 28 -4.14 7.63 21.28
C ILE A 28 -5.12 6.47 21.09
N LEU A 29 -4.63 5.23 21.09
CA LEU A 29 -5.47 4.05 20.91
C LEU A 29 -6.54 3.92 22.01
N LYS A 30 -6.18 4.12 23.27
CA LYS A 30 -7.12 4.12 24.39
C LYS A 30 -8.17 5.23 24.32
N GLN A 31 -7.81 6.38 23.76
CA GLN A 31 -8.76 7.47 23.55
C GLN A 31 -9.69 7.16 22.38
N GLU A 32 -9.15 6.51 21.33
CA GLU A 32 -9.93 6.13 20.16
C GLU A 32 -10.97 5.05 20.51
N GLU A 33 -10.61 4.05 21.31
CA GLU A 33 -11.56 3.05 21.82
C GLU A 33 -12.76 3.65 22.56
N LYS A 34 -12.56 4.76 23.24
CA LYS A 34 -13.61 5.47 24.00
C LYS A 34 -14.40 6.47 23.15
N SER A 35 -14.02 6.64 21.90
CA SER A 35 -14.69 7.57 20.98
C SER A 35 -16.06 7.03 20.57
N ASP A 36 -17.02 7.91 20.35
CA ASP A 36 -18.37 7.53 19.85
C ASP A 36 -18.29 6.86 18.48
N LEU A 37 -17.29 7.21 17.67
CA LEU A 37 -17.02 6.64 16.36
C LEU A 37 -15.54 6.28 16.27
N PRO A 38 -15.13 5.13 16.79
CA PRO A 38 -13.73 4.73 16.79
C PRO A 38 -13.27 4.40 15.37
N GLU A 39 -12.12 4.94 14.96
CA GLU A 39 -11.48 4.59 13.70
C GLU A 39 -10.60 3.36 13.89
N ASP A 40 -10.59 2.45 12.90
CA ASP A 40 -9.65 1.34 12.89
C ASP A 40 -8.29 1.83 12.45
N VAL A 41 -7.35 1.90 13.37
CA VAL A 41 -6.01 2.43 13.13
C VAL A 41 -4.93 1.41 13.47
N CYS A 42 -3.82 1.51 12.75
CA CYS A 42 -2.60 0.75 13.00
C CYS A 42 -1.41 1.67 12.85
N PHE A 43 -0.62 1.80 13.90
CA PHE A 43 0.67 2.47 13.84
C PHE A 43 1.74 1.46 13.44
N TYR A 44 2.67 1.90 12.60
CA TYR A 44 3.76 1.07 12.10
C TYR A 44 5.09 1.78 12.30
N ALA A 45 6.05 1.03 12.85
CA ALA A 45 7.43 1.43 12.96
C ALA A 45 8.31 0.49 12.13
N ASP A 46 9.22 1.07 11.35
CA ASP A 46 10.14 0.30 10.52
C ASP A 46 11.36 -0.13 11.34
N GLY A 47 11.54 -1.44 11.50
CA GLY A 47 12.69 -2.04 12.15
C GLY A 47 13.85 -2.33 11.19
N GLY A 48 13.65 -2.15 9.89
CA GLY A 48 14.64 -2.45 8.86
C GLY A 48 14.88 -3.93 8.62
N LEU A 49 15.91 -4.22 7.83
CA LEU A 49 16.33 -5.58 7.56
C LEU A 49 17.09 -6.13 8.77
N GLN A 50 16.63 -7.25 9.32
CA GLN A 50 17.23 -7.87 10.49
C GLN A 50 17.39 -9.37 10.27
N GLU A 51 18.40 -9.91 10.94
CA GLU A 51 18.60 -11.34 11.05
C GLU A 51 17.63 -11.90 12.09
N ILE A 52 16.90 -12.92 11.71
CA ILE A 52 15.95 -13.64 12.56
C ILE A 52 16.39 -15.11 12.63
N SER A 53 16.31 -15.69 13.80
CA SER A 53 16.72 -17.10 14.03
C SER A 53 15.64 -17.89 14.73
N GLN A 54 15.63 -19.20 14.52
CA GLN A 54 14.83 -20.11 15.29
C GLN A 54 15.38 -20.22 16.71
N LYS A 55 14.52 -20.07 17.74
CA LYS A 55 14.98 -20.10 19.15
C LYS A 55 15.73 -21.36 19.54
N ASP A 56 15.21 -22.53 19.18
CA ASP A 56 15.74 -23.83 19.57
C ASP A 56 16.43 -24.58 18.42
N GLY A 57 16.80 -23.84 17.34
CA GLY A 57 17.40 -24.42 16.14
C GLY A 57 18.59 -23.61 15.63
N ASN A 58 19.25 -24.16 14.60
CA ASN A 58 20.40 -23.53 13.96
C ASN A 58 20.04 -22.81 12.66
N ARG A 59 18.75 -22.59 12.39
CA ARG A 59 18.29 -21.94 11.17
C ARG A 59 18.12 -20.44 11.40
N GLN A 60 18.59 -19.68 10.45
CA GLN A 60 18.50 -18.22 10.43
C GLN A 60 18.16 -17.72 9.02
N THR A 61 17.52 -16.57 8.94
CA THR A 61 17.24 -15.87 7.69
C THR A 61 17.18 -14.37 7.95
N GLU A 62 17.19 -13.58 6.90
CA GLU A 62 16.97 -12.12 6.97
C GLU A 62 15.54 -11.79 6.56
N ALA A 63 14.92 -10.88 7.30
CA ALA A 63 13.60 -10.36 6.98
C ALA A 63 13.48 -8.87 7.30
N LEU A 64 12.58 -8.19 6.61
CA LEU A 64 12.18 -6.83 6.94
C LEU A 64 11.28 -6.88 8.18
N VAL A 65 11.77 -6.32 9.27
CA VAL A 65 11.04 -6.30 10.54
C VAL A 65 10.21 -5.03 10.63
N GLY A 66 8.92 -5.19 10.93
CA GLY A 66 8.01 -4.09 11.20
C GLY A 66 7.34 -4.29 12.56
N TYR A 67 7.23 -3.21 13.33
CA TYR A 67 6.50 -3.20 14.59
C TYR A 67 5.13 -2.57 14.38
N VAL A 68 4.09 -3.24 14.84
CA VAL A 68 2.72 -2.77 14.68
C VAL A 68 2.03 -2.59 16.03
N ARG A 69 1.22 -1.53 16.14
CA ARG A 69 0.40 -1.23 17.29
C ARG A 69 -1.00 -0.83 16.87
N GLY A 70 -2.02 -1.36 17.55
CA GLY A 70 -3.42 -1.23 17.18
C GLY A 70 -3.90 -2.37 16.30
N ASN A 71 -4.86 -2.12 15.42
CA ASN A 71 -5.46 -3.17 14.61
C ASN A 71 -4.58 -3.56 13.41
N SER A 72 -3.78 -4.62 13.57
CA SER A 72 -2.87 -5.11 12.54
C SER A 72 -3.55 -5.49 11.22
N SER A 73 -4.86 -5.81 11.22
CA SER A 73 -5.61 -6.11 10.01
C SER A 73 -5.80 -4.90 9.09
N VAL A 74 -5.50 -3.68 9.58
CA VAL A 74 -5.49 -2.45 8.77
C VAL A 74 -4.23 -2.37 7.92
N TYR A 75 -3.11 -2.94 8.39
CA TYR A 75 -1.88 -3.03 7.61
C TYR A 75 -2.07 -3.94 6.39
N ASP A 76 -2.55 -5.14 6.63
CA ASP A 76 -2.93 -6.12 5.62
C ASP A 76 -3.97 -7.06 6.24
N TRP A 77 -4.95 -7.49 5.46
CA TRP A 77 -5.94 -8.46 5.93
C TRP A 77 -5.29 -9.78 6.37
N GLN A 78 -4.15 -10.13 5.78
CA GLN A 78 -3.35 -11.29 6.18
C GLN A 78 -2.64 -11.07 7.51
N ALA A 79 -2.36 -9.83 7.89
CA ALA A 79 -1.74 -9.47 9.17
C ALA A 79 -2.73 -9.44 10.35
N GLY A 80 -4.01 -9.71 10.13
CA GLY A 80 -4.98 -9.81 11.23
C GLY A 80 -4.67 -10.97 12.17
N GLY A 81 -4.66 -10.66 13.49
CA GLY A 81 -4.42 -11.68 14.53
C GLY A 81 -3.38 -11.27 15.57
N LEU A 82 -2.65 -10.19 15.39
CA LEU A 82 -1.87 -9.57 16.46
C LEU A 82 -2.84 -8.72 17.29
N THR A 83 -2.92 -9.02 18.57
CA THR A 83 -3.73 -8.29 19.55
C THR A 83 -2.81 -7.55 20.53
N GLU A 84 -3.33 -6.51 21.15
CA GLU A 84 -2.56 -5.75 22.16
C GLU A 84 -2.16 -6.57 23.37
N ASP A 85 -2.93 -7.64 23.66
CA ASP A 85 -2.69 -8.55 24.78
C ASP A 85 -1.61 -9.61 24.48
N ASP A 86 -1.11 -9.67 23.26
CA ASP A 86 -0.10 -10.63 22.80
C ASP A 86 1.17 -9.91 22.27
N PRO A 87 1.97 -9.30 23.16
CA PRO A 87 3.17 -8.59 22.78
C PRO A 87 4.26 -9.50 22.18
N ASP A 88 4.20 -10.79 22.45
CA ASP A 88 5.15 -11.80 21.96
C ASP A 88 4.68 -12.47 20.66
N GLY A 89 3.54 -12.04 20.13
CA GLY A 89 3.01 -12.55 18.87
C GLY A 89 3.71 -11.96 17.66
N CYS A 90 3.92 -12.79 16.64
CA CYS A 90 4.40 -12.32 15.35
C CYS A 90 3.68 -12.97 14.17
N ILE A 91 3.70 -12.27 13.03
CA ILE A 91 3.25 -12.79 11.75
C ILE A 91 4.45 -12.77 10.80
N ILE A 92 4.71 -13.90 10.19
CA ILE A 92 5.88 -14.09 9.33
C ILE A 92 5.45 -14.40 7.90
N ASP A 93 6.23 -13.92 6.93
CA ASP A 93 6.07 -14.32 5.54
C ASP A 93 6.30 -15.83 5.34
N ARG A 94 5.62 -16.41 4.35
CA ARG A 94 5.70 -17.84 4.02
C ARG A 94 7.11 -18.28 3.68
N THR A 95 7.87 -17.48 2.94
CA THR A 95 9.23 -17.83 2.53
C THR A 95 10.17 -17.87 3.74
N ALA A 96 10.12 -16.85 4.59
CA ALA A 96 10.92 -16.81 5.81
C ALA A 96 10.49 -17.91 6.81
N ALA A 97 9.19 -18.17 6.92
CA ALA A 97 8.66 -19.27 7.74
C ALA A 97 9.18 -20.64 7.29
N TRP A 98 9.20 -20.88 5.98
CA TRP A 98 9.73 -22.11 5.40
C TRP A 98 11.22 -22.28 5.69
N GLU A 99 12.01 -21.23 5.55
CA GLU A 99 13.46 -21.28 5.80
C GLU A 99 13.78 -21.59 7.27
N LEU A 100 13.00 -21.03 8.21
CA LEU A 100 13.20 -21.23 9.64
C LEU A 100 12.61 -22.53 10.16
N PHE A 101 11.39 -22.86 9.80
CA PHE A 101 10.62 -23.93 10.42
C PHE A 101 10.28 -25.08 9.47
N GLY A 102 10.35 -24.89 8.16
CA GLY A 102 9.83 -25.84 7.20
C GLY A 102 8.29 -25.81 7.13
N ASN A 103 7.63 -26.96 7.32
CA ASN A 103 6.18 -27.08 7.12
C ASN A 103 5.32 -26.53 8.28
N GLU A 104 5.84 -26.50 9.50
CA GLU A 104 5.07 -26.14 10.70
C GLU A 104 5.67 -24.91 11.38
N ALA A 105 5.31 -23.73 10.89
CA ALA A 105 5.80 -22.49 11.45
C ALA A 105 4.90 -21.93 12.56
N VAL A 106 3.58 -22.16 12.51
CA VAL A 106 2.64 -21.62 13.51
C VAL A 106 2.89 -22.26 14.87
N GLY A 107 3.05 -21.43 15.90
CA GLY A 107 3.45 -21.86 17.25
C GLY A 107 4.96 -21.97 17.44
N GLY A 108 5.76 -21.88 16.35
CA GLY A 108 7.21 -21.83 16.41
C GLY A 108 7.70 -20.57 17.10
N GLN A 109 8.85 -20.66 17.77
CA GLN A 109 9.48 -19.53 18.45
C GLN A 109 10.70 -19.06 17.67
N LEU A 110 10.76 -17.76 17.45
CA LEU A 110 11.89 -17.10 16.78
C LEU A 110 12.50 -16.04 17.68
N LEU A 111 13.77 -15.78 17.46
CA LEU A 111 14.55 -14.77 18.16
C LEU A 111 14.84 -13.60 17.22
N VAL A 112 14.52 -12.40 17.69
CA VAL A 112 14.86 -11.13 17.03
C VAL A 112 15.51 -10.23 18.07
N GLN A 113 16.76 -9.82 17.88
CA GLN A 113 17.47 -8.93 18.80
C GLN A 113 17.36 -9.32 20.28
N ASP A 114 17.57 -10.57 20.63
CA ASP A 114 17.48 -11.12 22.00
C ASP A 114 16.04 -11.26 22.57
N HIS A 115 15.00 -10.97 21.81
CA HIS A 115 13.61 -11.19 22.20
C HIS A 115 13.01 -12.38 21.47
N VAL A 116 12.23 -13.18 22.21
CA VAL A 116 11.56 -14.36 21.69
C VAL A 116 10.13 -14.03 21.30
N TYR A 117 9.79 -14.29 20.04
CA TYR A 117 8.44 -14.14 19.52
C TYR A 117 7.87 -15.49 19.10
N THR A 118 6.54 -15.62 19.20
CA THR A 118 5.81 -16.83 18.80
C THR A 118 5.04 -16.56 17.51
N VAL A 119 5.24 -17.39 16.51
CA VAL A 119 4.53 -17.27 15.23
C VAL A 119 3.05 -17.58 15.43
N ARG A 120 2.19 -16.59 15.25
CA ARG A 120 0.73 -16.72 15.34
C ARG A 120 0.12 -17.05 13.98
N LYS A 121 0.73 -16.54 12.91
CA LYS A 121 0.23 -16.71 11.56
C LYS A 121 1.35 -16.62 10.54
N VAL A 122 1.15 -17.31 9.42
CA VAL A 122 1.98 -17.20 8.23
C VAL A 122 1.17 -16.44 7.17
N ALA A 123 1.74 -15.37 6.64
CA ALA A 123 1.15 -14.58 5.56
C ALA A 123 1.88 -14.88 4.24
N ASP A 124 1.23 -14.57 3.14
CA ASP A 124 1.77 -14.76 1.79
C ASP A 124 2.05 -13.38 1.19
N TRP A 125 3.26 -12.90 1.42
CA TRP A 125 3.72 -11.60 0.93
C TRP A 125 4.78 -11.79 -0.16
N ASP A 126 4.94 -10.76 -1.01
CA ASP A 126 5.94 -10.77 -2.08
C ASP A 126 7.40 -10.61 -1.57
N GLN A 127 7.55 -10.27 -0.29
CA GLN A 127 8.83 -10.03 0.36
C GLN A 127 8.87 -10.72 1.71
N LYS A 128 10.08 -11.08 2.18
CA LYS A 128 10.27 -11.63 3.53
C LYS A 128 10.03 -10.53 4.57
N ILE A 129 8.84 -10.50 5.12
CA ILE A 129 8.40 -9.55 6.14
C ILE A 129 8.11 -10.31 7.43
N LEU A 130 8.50 -9.72 8.55
CA LEU A 130 8.16 -10.13 9.88
C LEU A 130 7.46 -8.97 10.59
N LEU A 131 6.18 -9.15 10.93
CA LEU A 131 5.45 -8.18 11.74
C LEU A 131 5.42 -8.64 13.19
N LEU A 132 5.85 -7.77 14.07
CA LEU A 132 5.92 -7.96 15.51
C LEU A 132 4.86 -7.10 16.21
N GLY A 133 4.20 -7.63 17.23
CA GLY A 133 3.41 -6.84 18.16
C GLY A 133 4.36 -5.94 18.97
N ALA A 134 4.12 -4.63 18.95
CA ALA A 134 4.90 -3.72 19.78
C ALA A 134 4.45 -3.76 21.25
N GLY A 135 5.36 -3.57 22.18
CA GLY A 135 5.05 -3.45 23.62
C GLY A 135 5.86 -4.35 24.54
N GLN A 136 6.91 -5.02 24.07
CA GLN A 136 7.83 -5.73 24.97
C GLN A 136 8.64 -4.76 25.83
N LYS A 137 8.85 -5.15 27.09
CA LYS A 137 9.72 -4.42 28.02
C LYS A 137 11.16 -4.54 27.55
N GLY A 138 11.78 -3.43 27.18
CA GLY A 138 13.19 -3.36 26.79
C GLY A 138 13.44 -3.05 25.33
N GLU A 139 12.40 -2.93 24.49
CA GLU A 139 12.55 -2.36 23.17
C GLU A 139 13.08 -0.92 23.28
N LYS A 140 14.05 -0.58 22.41
CA LYS A 140 14.45 0.82 22.21
C LYS A 140 13.19 1.63 22.00
N GLU A 141 13.17 2.88 22.45
CA GLU A 141 12.06 3.81 22.23
C GLU A 141 11.65 3.75 20.75
N LEU A 142 10.61 2.93 20.47
CA LEU A 142 10.07 2.80 19.13
C LEU A 142 9.42 4.11 18.74
N THR A 143 9.76 4.60 17.57
CA THR A 143 9.13 5.77 16.97
C THR A 143 8.32 5.33 15.76
N TYR A 144 7.04 5.65 15.75
CA TYR A 144 6.14 5.25 14.68
C TYR A 144 6.16 6.29 13.58
N ASN A 145 6.59 5.88 12.40
CA ASN A 145 6.74 6.75 11.23
C ASN A 145 5.57 6.65 10.25
N ARG A 146 4.68 5.67 10.44
CA ARG A 146 3.54 5.45 9.56
C ARG A 146 2.28 5.15 10.37
N LEU A 147 1.18 5.73 9.92
CA LEU A 147 -0.16 5.49 10.43
C LEU A 147 -1.01 4.94 9.29
N LEU A 148 -1.72 3.88 9.56
CA LEU A 148 -2.69 3.30 8.64
C LEU A 148 -4.09 3.43 9.25
N ILE A 149 -5.04 3.91 8.47
CA ILE A 149 -6.42 4.10 8.88
C ILE A 149 -7.34 3.36 7.91
N ARG A 150 -8.25 2.55 8.41
CA ARG A 150 -9.26 1.90 7.56
C ARG A 150 -10.43 2.85 7.32
N LYS A 151 -10.80 3.01 6.05
CA LYS A 151 -11.98 3.80 5.67
C LYS A 151 -13.25 3.08 6.13
N ARG A 152 -13.95 3.62 7.11
CA ARG A 152 -15.24 3.08 7.61
C ARG A 152 -16.47 3.81 7.08
N SER A 153 -16.34 5.08 6.70
CA SER A 153 -17.46 5.94 6.34
C SER A 153 -17.45 6.33 4.87
N ASN A 154 -18.55 6.94 4.41
CA ASN A 154 -18.62 7.58 3.10
C ASN A 154 -17.86 8.92 3.02
N ALA A 155 -17.13 9.30 4.08
CA ALA A 155 -16.29 10.49 4.09
C ALA A 155 -15.10 10.33 3.14
N THR A 156 -14.57 11.47 2.69
CA THR A 156 -13.38 11.45 1.82
C THR A 156 -12.16 11.01 2.62
N MET A 157 -11.17 10.42 1.92
CA MET A 157 -9.90 10.05 2.55
C MET A 157 -9.25 11.22 3.29
N GLN A 158 -9.28 12.41 2.69
CA GLN A 158 -8.68 13.61 3.27
C GLN A 158 -9.38 14.03 4.55
N ASP A 159 -10.72 13.96 4.60
CA ASP A 159 -11.48 14.34 5.80
C ASP A 159 -11.19 13.41 6.98
N ILE A 160 -11.13 12.09 6.72
CA ILE A 160 -10.83 11.11 7.76
C ILE A 160 -9.42 11.33 8.32
N VAL A 161 -8.41 11.44 7.43
CA VAL A 161 -7.03 11.60 7.84
C VAL A 161 -6.82 12.96 8.52
N SER A 162 -7.29 14.06 7.91
CA SER A 162 -7.12 15.40 8.51
C SER A 162 -7.84 15.52 9.84
N GLY A 163 -9.02 14.92 9.98
CA GLY A 163 -9.75 14.85 11.25
C GLY A 163 -8.96 14.11 12.32
N PHE A 164 -8.43 12.92 12.00
CA PHE A 164 -7.63 12.14 12.93
C PHE A 164 -6.32 12.85 13.31
N LEU A 165 -5.58 13.37 12.33
CA LEU A 165 -4.33 14.08 12.58
C LEU A 165 -4.55 15.32 13.44
N THR A 166 -5.62 16.09 13.19
CA THR A 166 -5.97 17.27 13.99
C THR A 166 -6.38 16.89 15.41
N LYS A 167 -7.19 15.83 15.56
CA LYS A 167 -7.65 15.33 16.88
C LYS A 167 -6.49 14.98 17.81
N TYR A 168 -5.43 14.39 17.28
CA TYR A 168 -4.27 13.94 18.06
C TYR A 168 -3.02 14.79 17.86
N ASN A 169 -3.16 15.97 17.25
CA ASN A 169 -2.04 16.89 16.98
C ASN A 169 -0.84 16.23 16.29
N LEU A 170 -1.14 15.31 15.37
CA LEU A 170 -0.15 14.65 14.54
C LEU A 170 0.01 15.41 13.21
N GLN A 171 1.18 15.32 12.61
CA GLN A 171 1.44 15.84 11.27
C GLN A 171 1.85 14.70 10.34
N GLY A 172 1.30 14.69 9.14
CA GLY A 172 1.60 13.62 8.19
C GLY A 172 1.07 13.91 6.80
N THR A 173 1.60 13.17 5.84
CA THR A 173 1.23 13.25 4.43
C THR A 173 0.61 11.94 3.98
N ILE A 174 -0.53 12.02 3.31
CA ILE A 174 -1.20 10.84 2.74
C ILE A 174 -0.39 10.36 1.55
N VAL A 175 0.06 9.10 1.61
CA VAL A 175 0.69 8.45 0.46
C VAL A 175 -0.32 7.51 -0.17
N SER A 176 -0.87 7.95 -1.28
CA SER A 176 -1.73 7.13 -2.11
C SER A 176 -0.87 6.17 -2.95
N SER A 177 -0.82 4.89 -2.57
CA SER A 177 -0.19 3.84 -3.38
C SER A 177 -0.79 3.78 -4.80
N ASN A 178 -2.05 4.19 -4.94
CA ASN A 178 -2.73 4.27 -6.22
C ASN A 178 -2.09 5.28 -7.17
N LEU A 179 -1.60 6.42 -6.68
CA LEU A 179 -0.89 7.41 -7.51
C LEU A 179 0.39 6.84 -8.11
N VAL A 180 1.22 6.20 -7.28
CA VAL A 180 2.48 5.59 -7.74
C VAL A 180 2.21 4.46 -8.73
N ARG A 181 1.22 3.62 -8.43
CA ARG A 181 0.78 2.52 -9.31
C ARG A 181 0.26 3.06 -10.64
N THR A 182 -0.59 4.08 -10.62
CA THR A 182 -1.16 4.69 -11.84
C THR A 182 -0.06 5.38 -12.66
N ALA A 183 0.86 6.10 -12.03
CA ALA A 183 2.00 6.72 -12.71
C ALA A 183 2.91 5.66 -13.35
N GLY A 184 3.25 4.60 -12.63
CA GLY A 184 4.03 3.47 -13.14
C GLY A 184 3.35 2.77 -14.31
N PHE A 185 2.05 2.52 -14.21
CA PHE A 185 1.26 1.91 -15.28
C PHE A 185 1.17 2.82 -16.51
N THR A 186 0.96 4.13 -16.30
CA THR A 186 0.93 5.12 -17.39
C THR A 186 2.28 5.20 -18.08
N ALA A 187 3.39 5.21 -17.34
CA ALA A 187 4.74 5.19 -17.91
C ALA A 187 5.00 3.92 -18.73
N LEU A 188 4.55 2.76 -18.24
CA LEU A 188 4.67 1.49 -18.95
C LEU A 188 3.89 1.49 -20.28
N LEU A 189 2.72 2.15 -20.32
CA LEU A 189 1.90 2.26 -21.52
C LEU A 189 2.42 3.30 -22.53
N LEU A 190 3.19 4.29 -22.10
CA LEU A 190 3.82 5.26 -23.00
C LEU A 190 4.77 4.57 -23.99
N PHE A 191 5.49 3.55 -23.56
CA PHE A 191 6.45 2.84 -24.39
C PHE A 191 5.80 2.16 -25.62
N PRO A 192 4.79 1.30 -25.48
CA PRO A 192 4.08 0.76 -26.64
C PRO A 192 3.34 1.83 -27.46
N GLY A 193 2.88 2.91 -26.82
CA GLY A 193 2.28 4.06 -27.51
C GLY A 193 3.27 4.76 -28.45
N ILE A 194 4.52 4.98 -28.03
CA ILE A 194 5.58 5.57 -28.84
C ILE A 194 5.92 4.62 -30.02
N ILE A 195 6.08 3.32 -29.75
CA ILE A 195 6.32 2.32 -30.81
C ILE A 195 5.19 2.35 -31.83
N PHE A 196 3.95 2.37 -31.37
CA PHE A 196 2.79 2.48 -32.24
C PHE A 196 2.82 3.73 -33.11
N CYS A 197 3.12 4.90 -32.56
CA CYS A 197 3.26 6.14 -33.31
C CYS A 197 4.40 6.08 -34.35
N CYS A 198 5.53 5.45 -34.01
CA CYS A 198 6.64 5.24 -34.93
C CYS A 198 6.25 4.33 -36.10
N LEU A 199 5.61 3.20 -35.80
CA LEU A 199 5.13 2.27 -36.83
C LEU A 199 4.05 2.89 -37.71
N TRP A 200 3.14 3.69 -37.13
CA TRP A 200 2.14 4.43 -37.88
C TRP A 200 2.78 5.42 -38.87
N ARG A 201 3.79 6.15 -38.39
CA ARG A 201 4.51 7.11 -39.22
C ARG A 201 5.26 6.41 -40.37
N GLU A 202 5.87 5.25 -40.10
CA GLU A 202 6.58 4.45 -41.12
C GLU A 202 5.61 3.88 -42.16
N ALA A 203 4.51 3.29 -41.71
CA ALA A 203 3.44 2.81 -42.58
C ALA A 203 2.85 3.94 -43.47
N GLY A 204 2.74 5.16 -42.92
CA GLY A 204 2.31 6.33 -43.66
C GLY A 204 3.31 6.79 -44.74
N ARG A 205 4.61 6.55 -44.52
CA ARG A 205 5.67 6.83 -45.53
C ARG A 205 5.63 5.79 -46.66
N GLU A 206 5.43 4.51 -46.32
CA GLU A 206 5.36 3.48 -47.33
C GLU A 206 4.09 3.57 -48.19
N LYS A 207 2.96 4.04 -47.66
CA LYS A 207 1.73 4.30 -48.43
C LYS A 207 1.99 5.24 -49.64
N ARG A 208 2.95 6.14 -49.57
CA ARG A 208 3.31 7.03 -50.65
C ARG A 208 4.11 6.34 -51.77
N LYS A 209 4.69 5.16 -51.49
CA LYS A 209 5.52 4.41 -52.46
C LYS A 209 4.75 3.30 -53.19
N TYR A 210 3.70 2.78 -52.58
CA TYR A 210 2.94 1.69 -53.13
C TYR A 210 1.48 2.08 -53.35
N THR A 211 0.99 1.94 -54.57
CA THR A 211 -0.43 1.94 -54.90
C THR A 211 -1.02 0.64 -54.33
N MET A 212 -1.25 0.62 -53.01
CA MET A 212 -1.87 -0.53 -52.39
C MET A 212 -3.32 -0.70 -52.89
N LYS A 213 -3.68 -1.92 -53.28
CA LYS A 213 -5.08 -2.29 -53.50
C LYS A 213 -5.89 -1.88 -52.27
N GLU A 214 -7.04 -1.22 -52.47
CA GLU A 214 -7.89 -0.62 -51.42
C GLU A 214 -8.14 -1.54 -50.23
N ALA A 215 -8.23 -2.84 -50.42
CA ALA A 215 -8.44 -3.83 -49.37
C ALA A 215 -7.30 -3.85 -48.29
N GLY A 216 -6.03 -3.75 -48.72
CA GLY A 216 -4.90 -3.73 -47.78
C GLY A 216 -4.88 -2.48 -46.89
N TYR A 217 -5.30 -1.35 -47.44
CA TYR A 217 -5.45 -0.12 -46.70
C TYR A 217 -6.47 -0.23 -45.55
N TRP A 218 -7.64 -0.79 -45.83
CA TRP A 218 -8.70 -0.96 -44.85
C TRP A 218 -8.33 -1.95 -43.74
N ILE A 219 -7.65 -3.06 -44.09
CA ILE A 219 -7.18 -4.03 -43.10
C ILE A 219 -6.23 -3.40 -42.10
N TRP A 220 -5.25 -2.63 -42.56
CA TRP A 220 -4.31 -1.96 -41.68
C TRP A 220 -4.99 -0.92 -40.76
N ASN A 221 -5.93 -0.14 -41.27
CA ASN A 221 -6.68 0.80 -40.42
C ASN A 221 -7.49 0.07 -39.34
N ILE A 222 -8.14 -1.04 -39.65
CA ILE A 222 -8.88 -1.85 -38.67
C ILE A 222 -7.93 -2.35 -37.57
N VAL A 223 -6.77 -2.89 -37.93
CA VAL A 223 -5.77 -3.35 -36.94
C VAL A 223 -5.31 -2.22 -36.01
N TYR A 224 -5.07 -1.03 -36.56
CA TYR A 224 -4.68 0.11 -35.76
C TYR A 224 -5.78 0.58 -34.81
N PHE A 225 -7.03 0.65 -35.28
CA PHE A 225 -8.17 0.99 -34.44
C PHE A 225 -8.39 -0.05 -33.33
N ALA A 226 -8.24 -1.33 -33.63
CA ALA A 226 -8.34 -2.39 -32.64
C ALA A 226 -7.24 -2.28 -31.57
N MET A 227 -5.99 -2.03 -31.98
CA MET A 227 -4.90 -1.80 -31.03
C MET A 227 -5.13 -0.56 -30.16
N ALA A 228 -5.55 0.56 -30.76
CA ALA A 228 -5.86 1.77 -30.00
C ALA A 228 -6.99 1.54 -28.98
N ALA A 229 -8.07 0.86 -29.40
CA ALA A 229 -9.17 0.50 -28.53
C ALA A 229 -8.72 -0.44 -27.40
N PHE A 230 -7.84 -1.39 -27.69
CA PHE A 230 -7.26 -2.29 -26.69
C PHE A 230 -6.41 -1.54 -25.64
N VAL A 231 -5.58 -0.59 -26.06
CA VAL A 231 -4.78 0.24 -25.16
C VAL A 231 -5.70 1.10 -24.26
N ILE A 232 -6.72 1.73 -24.84
CA ILE A 232 -7.71 2.51 -24.08
C ILE A 232 -8.44 1.62 -23.08
N TRP A 233 -8.86 0.43 -23.50
CA TRP A 233 -9.50 -0.55 -22.61
C TRP A 233 -8.59 -0.95 -21.45
N LEU A 234 -7.29 -1.20 -21.70
CA LEU A 234 -6.31 -1.48 -20.64
C LEU A 234 -6.18 -0.32 -19.66
N ILE A 235 -6.12 0.93 -20.16
CA ILE A 235 -6.05 2.12 -19.30
C ILE A 235 -7.30 2.22 -18.43
N VAL A 236 -8.48 2.10 -19.01
CA VAL A 236 -9.75 2.24 -18.28
C VAL A 236 -9.94 1.14 -17.23
N THR A 237 -9.52 -0.11 -17.54
CA THR A 237 -9.72 -1.24 -16.62
C THR A 237 -8.69 -1.35 -15.52
N HIS A 238 -7.46 -0.83 -15.72
CA HIS A 238 -6.37 -0.99 -14.77
C HIS A 238 -5.91 0.32 -14.12
N ALA A 239 -6.27 1.49 -14.67
CA ALA A 239 -6.01 2.76 -14.04
C ALA A 239 -7.01 3.01 -12.91
N SER A 240 -6.55 2.87 -11.67
CA SER A 240 -7.31 3.30 -10.51
C SER A 240 -7.03 4.80 -10.29
N TRP A 241 -7.99 5.63 -10.67
CA TRP A 241 -7.91 7.06 -10.41
C TRP A 241 -8.10 7.31 -8.91
N PRO A 242 -7.28 8.15 -8.27
CA PRO A 242 -7.53 8.58 -6.91
C PRO A 242 -8.91 9.23 -6.83
N GLU A 243 -9.72 8.85 -5.83
CA GLU A 243 -11.06 9.43 -5.63
C GLU A 243 -11.02 10.96 -5.52
N ASP A 244 -9.95 11.49 -4.96
CA ASP A 244 -9.71 12.93 -4.78
C ASP A 244 -9.47 13.71 -6.09
N TRP A 245 -9.28 13.01 -7.21
CA TRP A 245 -9.11 13.60 -8.53
C TRP A 245 -10.40 13.60 -9.35
N ILE A 246 -11.45 13.01 -8.83
CA ILE A 246 -12.76 12.98 -9.45
C ILE A 246 -13.61 14.13 -8.86
N PRO A 247 -13.81 15.24 -9.57
CA PRO A 247 -14.63 16.32 -9.06
C PRO A 247 -16.09 15.86 -8.98
N PRO A 248 -16.86 16.32 -7.99
CA PRO A 248 -18.30 16.02 -7.88
C PRO A 248 -19.08 16.51 -9.11
N GLN A 249 -18.57 17.54 -9.78
CA GLN A 249 -19.06 18.02 -11.07
C GLN A 249 -17.87 18.32 -11.98
N TRP A 250 -17.84 17.73 -13.18
CA TRP A 250 -16.76 17.92 -14.16
C TRP A 250 -16.58 19.38 -14.64
N SER A 251 -17.61 20.20 -14.49
CA SER A 251 -17.59 21.63 -14.80
C SER A 251 -17.00 22.52 -13.69
N ASP A 252 -16.58 21.94 -12.57
CA ASP A 252 -16.01 22.71 -11.45
C ASP A 252 -14.53 23.01 -11.69
N PHE A 253 -14.30 24.14 -12.37
CA PHE A 253 -12.95 24.63 -12.63
C PHE A 253 -12.20 25.06 -11.36
N THR A 254 -12.92 25.41 -10.28
CA THR A 254 -12.31 25.82 -9.01
C THR A 254 -11.67 24.66 -8.31
N PHE A 255 -12.22 23.45 -8.44
CA PHE A 255 -11.63 22.21 -7.98
C PHE A 255 -10.26 21.98 -8.62
N TRP A 256 -10.16 22.09 -9.93
CA TRP A 256 -8.91 21.87 -10.66
C TRP A 256 -7.85 22.93 -10.34
N GLN A 257 -8.23 24.21 -10.19
CA GLN A 257 -7.31 25.27 -9.79
C GLN A 257 -6.72 25.04 -8.40
N LYS A 258 -7.53 24.65 -7.43
CA LYS A 258 -7.08 24.32 -6.07
C LYS A 258 -6.14 23.11 -6.08
N LYS A 259 -6.45 22.06 -6.86
CA LYS A 259 -5.64 20.85 -6.94
C LYS A 259 -4.27 21.11 -7.58
N ILE A 260 -4.21 21.91 -8.64
CA ILE A 260 -2.95 22.32 -9.29
C ILE A 260 -2.13 23.20 -8.34
N ALA A 261 -2.75 24.13 -7.64
CA ALA A 261 -2.05 25.00 -6.68
C ALA A 261 -1.46 24.21 -5.52
N SER A 262 -2.17 23.22 -4.97
CA SER A 262 -1.65 22.36 -3.90
C SER A 262 -0.51 21.45 -4.35
N SER A 263 -0.53 21.00 -5.62
CA SER A 263 0.54 20.16 -6.20
C SER A 263 1.80 20.94 -6.60
N SER A 264 1.73 22.27 -6.68
CA SER A 264 2.89 23.13 -7.02
C SER A 264 3.59 23.70 -5.78
N SER A 265 3.09 23.44 -4.58
CA SER A 265 3.67 23.91 -3.31
C SER A 265 4.47 22.84 -2.54
N ASP A 266 4.54 21.62 -3.06
CA ASP A 266 5.43 20.53 -2.63
C ASP A 266 6.60 20.37 -3.63
#